data_081a30036955f77f147196300ad6b47b
#
_entry.id   081a30036955f77f147196300ad6b47b
#
_cell.length_a   1.000
_cell.length_b   1.000
_cell.length_c   1.000
_cell.angle_alpha   90.00
_cell.angle_beta   90.00
_cell.angle_gamma   90.00
#
_symmetry.space_group_name_H-M   'P 1'
#
loop_
_entity.id
_entity.type
_entity.pdbx_description
1 polymer ?
#
loop_
_entity_poly.entity_id
_entity_poly.type
_entity_poly.pdbx_seq_one_letter_code
_entity_poly.pdbx_strand_id
1 'polypeptide(L)'
;MRSLKFKVSDPVGLYATPATELVNFVKQFPCHLILKYGSKEVNLKSMMGVLSLGVPTKAELEIIADGEGEKRALDMIEDKISELGI
;
A
#
# COMPACT_ATOMS: atom_id res chain seq x y z
N MET A 1 -0.66 -15.00 -6.97
CA MET A 1 -0.21 -14.16 -5.84
C MET A 1 1.15 -13.55 -6.16
N ARG A 2 1.26 -12.24 -6.03
CA ARG A 2 2.51 -11.50 -6.24
C ARG A 2 2.66 -10.48 -5.12
N SER A 3 3.88 -10.04 -4.87
CA SER A 3 4.11 -9.04 -3.84
C SER A 3 5.10 -7.97 -4.31
N LEU A 4 5.01 -6.81 -3.65
CA LEU A 4 5.88 -5.66 -3.86
C LEU A 4 6.36 -5.20 -2.50
N LYS A 5 7.66 -5.10 -2.32
CA LYS A 5 8.25 -4.57 -1.08
C LYS A 5 8.77 -3.17 -1.33
N PHE A 6 8.52 -2.28 -0.38
CA PHE A 6 9.05 -0.93 -0.48
C PHE A 6 9.31 -0.35 0.90
N LYS A 7 10.12 0.71 0.93
CA LYS A 7 10.46 1.40 2.16
C LYS A 7 9.85 2.79 2.14
N VAL A 8 9.18 3.16 3.22
CA VAL A 8 8.56 4.48 3.33
C VAL A 8 9.65 5.55 3.37
N SER A 9 9.64 6.46 2.41
CA SER A 9 10.64 7.53 2.31
C SER A 9 10.15 8.88 2.82
N ASP A 10 8.83 9.06 2.98
CA ASP A 10 8.27 10.30 3.52
C ASP A 10 8.74 10.51 4.96
N PRO A 11 9.24 11.71 5.31
CA PRO A 11 9.74 11.97 6.67
C PRO A 11 8.70 11.78 7.78
N VAL A 12 7.41 11.91 7.46
CA VAL A 12 6.32 11.75 8.43
C VAL A 12 5.86 10.30 8.52
N GLY A 13 6.19 9.47 7.52
CA GLY A 13 5.69 8.12 7.41
C GLY A 13 4.41 8.07 6.59
N LEU A 14 3.63 7.01 6.78
CA LEU A 14 2.36 6.85 6.05
C LEU A 14 1.23 7.46 6.87
N TYR A 15 0.92 8.71 6.58
CA TYR A 15 -0.11 9.46 7.30
C TYR A 15 -1.36 9.65 6.41
N ALA A 16 -2.37 10.36 6.96
CA ALA A 16 -3.71 10.41 6.37
C ALA A 16 -3.76 10.82 4.89
N THR A 17 -3.04 11.88 4.50
CA THR A 17 -3.14 12.39 3.12
C THR A 17 -2.64 11.39 2.07
N PRO A 18 -1.39 10.88 2.13
CA PRO A 18 -0.95 9.91 1.14
C PRO A 18 -1.67 8.57 1.27
N ALA A 19 -2.05 8.18 2.50
CA ALA A 19 -2.82 6.95 2.70
C ALA A 19 -4.18 7.03 2.02
N THR A 20 -4.87 8.16 2.13
CA THR A 20 -6.17 8.39 1.47
C THR A 20 -6.02 8.26 -0.04
N GLU A 21 -5.03 8.91 -0.61
CA GLU A 21 -4.82 8.88 -2.05
C GLU A 21 -4.49 7.47 -2.54
N LEU A 22 -3.65 6.75 -1.80
CA LEU A 22 -3.29 5.38 -2.17
C LEU A 22 -4.50 4.44 -2.07
N VAL A 23 -5.25 4.50 -0.98
CA VAL A 23 -6.44 3.67 -0.79
C VAL A 23 -7.47 3.91 -1.89
N ASN A 24 -7.73 5.18 -2.21
CA ASN A 24 -8.68 5.50 -3.28
C ASN A 24 -8.19 5.01 -4.64
N PHE A 25 -6.89 5.11 -4.90
CA PHE A 25 -6.31 4.64 -6.16
C PHE A 25 -6.46 3.14 -6.33
N VAL A 26 -6.20 2.34 -5.29
CA VAL A 26 -6.19 0.89 -5.40
C VAL A 26 -7.59 0.27 -5.48
N LYS A 27 -8.64 1.02 -5.16
CA LYS A 27 -10.01 0.53 -5.26
C LYS A 27 -10.42 0.13 -6.67
N GLN A 28 -9.73 0.61 -7.69
CA GLN A 28 -10.02 0.27 -9.08
C GLN A 28 -9.63 -1.16 -9.46
N PHE A 29 -8.77 -1.80 -8.68
CA PHE A 29 -8.27 -3.13 -9.02
C PHE A 29 -9.18 -4.22 -8.46
N PRO A 30 -9.53 -5.25 -9.28
CA PRO A 30 -10.41 -6.33 -8.81
C PRO A 30 -9.72 -7.35 -7.90
N CYS A 31 -8.38 -7.43 -7.94
CA CYS A 31 -7.66 -8.38 -7.10
C CYS A 31 -7.70 -7.98 -5.62
N HIS A 32 -7.45 -8.97 -4.76
CA HIS A 32 -7.27 -8.70 -3.33
C HIS A 32 -5.92 -8.04 -3.11
N LEU A 33 -5.89 -7.02 -2.26
CA LEU A 33 -4.67 -6.28 -1.94
C LEU A 33 -4.51 -6.21 -0.43
N ILE A 34 -3.37 -6.71 0.06
CA ILE A 34 -3.05 -6.74 1.48
C ILE A 34 -1.81 -5.89 1.71
N LEU A 35 -1.86 -5.01 2.70
CA LEU A 35 -0.69 -4.25 3.15
C LEU A 35 -0.16 -4.92 4.42
N LYS A 36 1.11 -5.31 4.36
CA LYS A 36 1.77 -6.00 5.46
C LYS A 36 2.87 -5.14 6.06
N TYR A 37 2.82 -4.96 7.37
CA TYR A 37 3.83 -4.26 8.14
C TYR A 37 4.21 -5.11 9.35
N GLY A 38 5.41 -5.69 9.33
CA GLY A 38 5.83 -6.63 10.36
C GLY A 38 4.91 -7.84 10.35
N SER A 39 4.31 -8.13 11.51
CA SER A 39 3.36 -9.24 11.66
C SER A 39 1.91 -8.82 11.42
N LYS A 40 1.67 -7.56 11.11
CA LYS A 40 0.31 -7.03 10.92
C LYS A 40 -0.04 -7.01 9.44
N GLU A 41 -1.28 -7.37 9.12
CA GLU A 41 -1.81 -7.36 7.75
C GLU A 41 -3.17 -6.69 7.75
N VAL A 42 -3.39 -5.82 6.77
CA VAL A 42 -4.67 -5.13 6.60
C VAL A 42 -5.04 -5.11 5.13
N ASN A 43 -6.34 -4.91 4.86
CA ASN A 43 -6.82 -4.71 3.51
C ASN A 43 -6.36 -3.33 3.02
N LEU A 44 -5.57 -3.31 1.94
CA LEU A 44 -5.06 -2.04 1.38
C LEU A 44 -6.19 -1.13 0.88
N LYS A 45 -7.37 -1.69 0.61
CA LYS A 45 -8.54 -0.92 0.19
C LYS A 45 -9.31 -0.31 1.36
N SER A 46 -8.88 -0.57 2.60
CA SER A 46 -9.51 -0.05 3.81
C SER A 46 -8.70 1.09 4.40
N MET A 47 -9.24 2.30 4.37
CA MET A 47 -8.60 3.47 4.97
C MET A 47 -8.32 3.28 6.46
N MET A 48 -9.34 2.80 7.20
CA MET A 48 -9.20 2.57 8.65
C MET A 48 -8.12 1.54 8.93
N GLY A 49 -8.09 0.46 8.13
CA GLY A 49 -7.07 -0.58 8.28
C GLY A 49 -5.66 -0.04 8.08
N VAL A 50 -5.46 0.72 7.01
CA VAL A 50 -4.15 1.27 6.69
C VAL A 50 -3.68 2.24 7.77
N LEU A 51 -4.54 3.15 8.20
CA LEU A 51 -4.18 4.12 9.23
C LEU A 51 -3.92 3.47 10.59
N SER A 52 -4.59 2.35 10.87
CA SER A 52 -4.41 1.65 12.15
C SER A 52 -3.01 1.06 12.33
N LEU A 53 -2.25 0.91 11.25
CA LEU A 53 -0.90 0.36 11.33
C LEU A 53 0.11 1.33 11.96
N GLY A 54 -0.14 2.63 11.88
CA GLY A 54 0.77 3.63 12.43
C GLY A 54 2.16 3.56 11.82
N VAL A 55 2.25 3.45 10.50
CA VAL A 55 3.52 3.20 9.80
C VAL A 55 4.44 4.42 9.86
N PRO A 56 5.62 4.30 10.50
CA PRO A 56 6.57 5.40 10.58
C PRO A 56 7.42 5.52 9.30
N THR A 57 8.20 6.61 9.23
CA THR A 57 9.18 6.75 8.15
C THR A 57 10.22 5.62 8.22
N LYS A 58 10.76 5.26 7.05
CA LYS A 58 11.76 4.20 6.89
C LYS A 58 11.24 2.79 7.18
N ALA A 59 9.95 2.63 7.45
CA ALA A 59 9.36 1.31 7.62
C ALA A 59 9.38 0.53 6.31
N GLU A 60 9.62 -0.76 6.41
CA GLU A 60 9.53 -1.65 5.26
C GLU A 60 8.13 -2.24 5.20
N LEU A 61 7.49 -2.09 4.04
CA LEU A 61 6.13 -2.56 3.80
C LEU A 61 6.12 -3.56 2.66
N GLU A 62 5.13 -4.43 2.68
CA GLU A 62 4.90 -5.36 1.59
C GLU A 62 3.44 -5.25 1.16
N ILE A 63 3.21 -5.12 -0.14
CA ILE A 63 1.86 -5.17 -0.70
C ILE A 63 1.74 -6.50 -1.44
N ILE A 64 0.75 -7.30 -1.04
CA ILE A 64 0.47 -8.60 -1.65
C ILE A 64 -0.78 -8.45 -2.50
N ALA A 65 -0.69 -8.83 -3.76
CA ALA A 65 -1.82 -8.83 -4.69
C ALA A 65 -2.15 -10.27 -5.06
N ASP A 66 -3.43 -10.61 -4.99
CA ASP A 66 -3.91 -11.95 -5.31
C ASP A 66 -5.20 -11.85 -6.11
N GLY A 67 -5.16 -12.34 -7.33
CA GLY A 67 -6.32 -12.38 -8.20
C GLY A 67 -6.07 -11.79 -9.57
N GLU A 68 -7.17 -11.46 -10.24
CA GLU A 68 -7.15 -10.97 -11.62
C GLU A 68 -6.39 -9.64 -11.72
N GLY A 69 -5.43 -9.59 -12.65
CA GLY A 69 -4.67 -8.36 -12.90
C GLY A 69 -3.66 -8.03 -11.82
N GLU A 70 -3.25 -9.00 -11.00
CA GLU A 70 -2.36 -8.75 -9.86
C GLU A 70 -1.03 -8.11 -10.26
N LYS A 71 -0.42 -8.54 -11.36
CA LYS A 71 0.85 -7.96 -11.82
C LYS A 71 0.68 -6.51 -12.24
N ARG A 72 -0.34 -6.22 -13.03
CA ARG A 72 -0.63 -4.86 -13.48
C ARG A 72 -0.95 -3.96 -12.29
N ALA A 73 -1.71 -4.47 -11.33
CA ALA A 73 -2.05 -3.72 -10.11
C ALA A 73 -0.79 -3.30 -9.37
N LEU A 74 0.14 -4.24 -9.14
CA LEU A 74 1.38 -3.92 -8.42
C LEU A 74 2.27 -2.94 -9.20
N ASP A 75 2.36 -3.08 -10.52
CA ASP A 75 3.14 -2.15 -11.33
C ASP A 75 2.59 -0.72 -11.22
N MET A 76 1.27 -0.57 -11.30
CA MET A 76 0.61 0.74 -11.17
C MET A 76 0.71 1.30 -9.75
N ILE A 77 0.62 0.44 -8.75
CA ILE A 77 0.76 0.85 -7.35
C ILE A 77 2.18 1.34 -7.07
N GLU A 78 3.19 0.66 -7.61
CA GLU A 78 4.58 1.09 -7.46
C GLU A 78 4.79 2.49 -8.04
N ASP A 79 4.24 2.74 -9.23
CA ASP A 79 4.31 4.06 -9.84
C ASP A 79 3.59 5.11 -8.99
N LYS A 80 2.45 4.75 -8.43
CA LYS A 80 1.67 5.67 -7.59
C LYS A 80 2.40 6.00 -6.29
N ILE A 81 3.05 5.03 -5.67
CA ILE A 81 3.86 5.24 -4.46
C ILE A 81 4.97 6.24 -4.75
N SER A 82 5.66 6.09 -5.87
CA SER A 82 6.70 7.03 -6.31
C SER A 82 6.13 8.43 -6.53
N GLU A 83 4.98 8.52 -7.20
CA GLU A 83 4.31 9.78 -7.49
C GLU A 83 3.90 10.51 -6.21
N LEU A 84 3.41 9.77 -5.22
CA LEU A 84 3.01 10.35 -3.94
C LEU A 84 4.19 10.71 -3.04
N GLY A 85 5.37 10.23 -3.33
CA GLY A 85 6.56 10.51 -2.54
C GLY A 85 6.61 9.80 -1.18
N ILE A 86 5.97 8.66 -1.09
CA ILE A 86 5.95 7.89 0.16
C ILE A 86 6.87 6.67 0.16
#